data_c527147ea5266bc121ea09ff68d6f55f
#
_entry.id   c527147ea5266bc121ea09ff68d6f55f
#
_cell.length_a   1.000
_cell.length_b   1.000
_cell.length_c   1.000
_cell.angle_alpha   90.00
_cell.angle_beta   90.00
_cell.angle_gamma   90.00
#
_symmetry.space_group_name_H-M   'P 1'
#
loop_
_entity.id
_entity.type
_entity.pdbx_description
1 polymer ?
#
loop_
_entity_poly.entity_id
_entity_poly.type
_entity_poly.pdbx_seq_one_letter_code
_entity_poly.pdbx_strand_id
1 'polypeptide(L)'
;GIPTRQNCGTCHFYGGSGAAVKHGDLDESLYYPSEVIDVHMGRLDFQCVDCHKTESHEVSGRSISVSIDNKNQVYCTDCHEQASTHTDARISSHLDTVACQTCHIPAGALRQPTKMVWDWSTAGQDIPEDPYEYLKTRGSFVYATGFTPTYAWFNGTAQRYLFGDKVDPNAVNLINSPNGDLNDPKALIFPFKVHMGKQPYDAIYNYLLQPQTAGEGGYWDTFDWKSALERGSEAAGMEFSGEYGFATTAMYWQITHMVQPKENALQCADCHGEGTRLDWAALGYPGDPMLWGGRKVIPQAVEVK
;
A
#
# COMPACT_ATOMS: atom_id res chain seq x y z
N GLY A 1 -22.21 3.01 -22.31
CA GLY A 1 -22.86 2.96 -21.00
C GLY A 1 -21.87 3.38 -19.91
N ILE A 2 -22.37 3.68 -18.74
CA ILE A 2 -21.53 3.99 -17.56
C ILE A 2 -20.78 2.71 -17.16
N PRO A 3 -19.46 2.76 -16.93
CA PRO A 3 -18.70 1.60 -16.45
C PRO A 3 -19.18 1.13 -15.09
N THR A 4 -19.26 -0.18 -14.92
CA THR A 4 -19.63 -0.82 -13.67
C THR A 4 -18.39 -1.31 -12.91
N ARG A 5 -18.56 -1.71 -11.63
CA ARG A 5 -17.50 -2.36 -10.84
C ARG A 5 -16.90 -3.57 -11.55
N GLN A 6 -17.70 -4.33 -12.30
CA GLN A 6 -17.25 -5.49 -13.07
C GLN A 6 -16.29 -5.09 -14.21
N ASN A 7 -16.53 -3.96 -14.88
CA ASN A 7 -15.64 -3.49 -15.93
C ASN A 7 -14.28 -3.07 -15.36
N CYS A 8 -14.27 -2.25 -14.31
CA CYS A 8 -13.04 -1.76 -13.68
C CYS A 8 -12.28 -2.89 -12.97
N GLY A 9 -13.00 -3.73 -12.23
CA GLY A 9 -12.42 -4.81 -11.43
C GLY A 9 -11.72 -5.88 -12.27
N THR A 10 -12.13 -6.12 -13.51
CA THR A 10 -11.46 -7.06 -14.43
C THR A 10 -9.95 -6.79 -14.55
N CYS A 11 -9.53 -5.52 -14.46
CA CYS A 11 -8.12 -5.15 -14.48
C CYS A 11 -7.61 -4.78 -13.09
N HIS A 12 -8.37 -3.97 -12.32
CA HIS A 12 -7.88 -3.38 -11.08
C HIS A 12 -7.82 -4.34 -9.89
N PHE A 13 -8.63 -5.40 -9.86
CA PHE A 13 -8.59 -6.38 -8.77
C PHE A 13 -7.46 -7.41 -8.92
N TYR A 14 -6.93 -7.57 -10.14
CA TYR A 14 -5.92 -8.59 -10.48
C TYR A 14 -4.50 -8.04 -10.66
N GLY A 15 -4.25 -6.85 -10.22
CA GLY A 15 -2.90 -6.28 -10.25
C GLY A 15 -1.91 -7.18 -9.52
N GLY A 16 -0.73 -7.48 -10.13
CA GLY A 16 0.33 -8.26 -9.49
C GLY A 16 0.18 -9.77 -9.60
N SER A 17 -0.43 -10.27 -10.65
CA SER A 17 -0.52 -11.70 -10.99
C SER A 17 -1.63 -12.49 -10.31
N GLY A 18 -2.65 -11.85 -9.78
CA GLY A 18 -3.81 -12.52 -9.20
C GLY A 18 -4.70 -11.57 -8.42
N ALA A 19 -5.89 -12.04 -8.07
CA ALA A 19 -6.82 -11.28 -7.22
C ALA A 19 -6.17 -10.95 -5.89
N ALA A 20 -6.40 -9.72 -5.41
CA ALA A 20 -5.96 -9.23 -4.10
C ALA A 20 -4.44 -9.27 -3.83
N VAL A 21 -3.57 -9.60 -4.80
CA VAL A 21 -2.13 -9.77 -4.54
C VAL A 21 -1.48 -8.49 -4.07
N LYS A 22 -1.73 -7.37 -4.74
CA LYS A 22 -1.10 -6.08 -4.43
C LYS A 22 -1.83 -5.30 -3.34
N HIS A 23 -3.12 -5.04 -3.58
CA HIS A 23 -3.93 -4.22 -2.70
C HIS A 23 -4.53 -5.05 -1.57
N GLY A 24 -4.62 -4.49 -0.40
CA GLY A 24 -5.30 -5.13 0.73
C GLY A 24 -6.75 -4.67 0.90
N ASP A 25 -7.23 -3.83 -0.02
CA ASP A 25 -8.52 -3.15 0.05
C ASP A 25 -9.23 -3.09 -1.31
N LEU A 26 -8.69 -3.74 -2.33
CA LEU A 26 -9.20 -3.71 -3.69
C LEU A 26 -9.11 -5.11 -4.32
N ASP A 27 -10.22 -5.86 -4.26
CA ASP A 27 -10.31 -7.24 -4.70
C ASP A 27 -11.72 -7.62 -5.22
N GLU A 28 -11.88 -8.87 -5.63
CA GLU A 28 -13.14 -9.40 -6.18
C GLU A 28 -14.35 -9.28 -5.26
N SER A 29 -14.17 -9.15 -3.95
CA SER A 29 -15.29 -8.97 -3.02
C SER A 29 -16.05 -7.67 -3.28
N LEU A 30 -15.42 -6.72 -3.97
CA LEU A 30 -16.02 -5.45 -4.38
C LEU A 30 -16.86 -5.53 -5.67
N TYR A 31 -16.94 -6.67 -6.33
CA TYR A 31 -17.92 -6.84 -7.44
C TYR A 31 -19.36 -6.71 -6.94
N TYR A 32 -19.66 -7.40 -5.83
CA TYR A 32 -20.99 -7.43 -5.19
C TYR A 32 -20.82 -7.36 -3.67
N PRO A 33 -20.31 -6.25 -3.12
CA PRO A 33 -20.04 -6.15 -1.70
C PRO A 33 -21.33 -6.02 -0.91
N SER A 34 -21.34 -6.59 0.29
CA SER A 34 -22.30 -6.21 1.31
C SER A 34 -21.85 -4.92 2.02
N GLU A 35 -22.75 -4.27 2.76
CA GLU A 35 -22.41 -3.04 3.49
C GLU A 35 -21.29 -3.22 4.52
N VAL A 36 -21.07 -4.45 5.03
CA VAL A 36 -19.96 -4.76 5.95
C VAL A 36 -18.61 -4.94 5.24
N ILE A 37 -18.61 -4.95 3.91
CA ILE A 37 -17.37 -4.92 3.12
C ILE A 37 -17.05 -3.48 2.72
N ASP A 38 -18.04 -2.75 2.21
CA ASP A 38 -17.91 -1.33 1.88
C ASP A 38 -19.28 -0.66 1.93
N VAL A 39 -19.42 0.37 2.76
CA VAL A 39 -20.70 1.03 2.96
C VAL A 39 -21.19 1.78 1.72
N HIS A 40 -20.30 2.35 0.91
CA HIS A 40 -20.67 3.09 -0.28
C HIS A 40 -21.12 2.15 -1.41
N MET A 41 -20.33 1.13 -1.68
CA MET A 41 -20.62 0.16 -2.73
C MET A 41 -21.68 -0.86 -2.32
N GLY A 42 -21.71 -1.29 -1.05
CA GLY A 42 -22.61 -2.32 -0.57
C GLY A 42 -24.00 -1.80 -0.15
N ARG A 43 -24.08 -0.61 0.47
CA ARG A 43 -25.36 -0.03 0.90
C ARG A 43 -25.96 0.91 -0.15
N LEU A 44 -25.12 1.72 -0.82
CA LEU A 44 -25.55 2.78 -1.73
C LEU A 44 -25.41 2.38 -3.20
N ASP A 45 -24.88 1.19 -3.46
CA ASP A 45 -24.61 0.64 -4.81
C ASP A 45 -23.71 1.53 -5.69
N PHE A 46 -22.81 2.31 -5.06
CA PHE A 46 -21.85 3.13 -5.80
C PHE A 46 -20.96 2.31 -6.72
N GLN A 47 -20.76 2.83 -7.91
CA GLN A 47 -19.80 2.29 -8.87
C GLN A 47 -18.46 3.00 -8.69
N CYS A 48 -17.40 2.46 -9.28
CA CYS A 48 -16.07 3.08 -9.19
C CYS A 48 -16.08 4.53 -9.67
N VAL A 49 -16.86 4.83 -10.71
CA VAL A 49 -16.97 6.16 -11.32
C VAL A 49 -17.75 7.18 -10.47
N ASP A 50 -18.42 6.76 -9.42
CA ASP A 50 -19.08 7.70 -8.51
C ASP A 50 -18.04 8.50 -7.70
N CYS A 51 -16.90 7.88 -7.38
CA CYS A 51 -15.74 8.53 -6.76
C CYS A 51 -14.66 8.89 -7.80
N HIS A 52 -14.30 7.94 -8.66
CA HIS A 52 -13.26 8.12 -9.66
C HIS A 52 -13.82 8.74 -10.95
N LYS A 53 -13.87 10.06 -11.01
CA LYS A 53 -14.30 10.75 -12.22
C LYS A 53 -13.32 10.43 -13.35
N THR A 54 -13.88 10.08 -14.53
CA THR A 54 -13.06 9.60 -15.64
C THR A 54 -13.57 10.09 -16.98
N GLU A 55 -12.65 10.46 -17.85
CA GLU A 55 -12.86 10.71 -19.25
C GLU A 55 -11.77 9.98 -20.05
N SER A 56 -12.16 9.14 -21.01
CA SER A 56 -11.22 8.39 -21.86
C SER A 56 -10.14 7.62 -21.08
N HIS A 57 -10.50 7.05 -19.91
CA HIS A 57 -9.61 6.37 -18.96
C HIS A 57 -8.56 7.29 -18.27
N GLU A 58 -8.69 8.59 -18.37
CA GLU A 58 -8.05 9.52 -17.46
C GLU A 58 -8.87 9.55 -16.17
N VAL A 59 -8.41 8.81 -15.17
CA VAL A 59 -9.16 8.52 -13.93
C VAL A 59 -8.62 9.36 -12.79
N SER A 60 -9.52 10.04 -12.04
CA SER A 60 -9.14 10.70 -10.78
C SER A 60 -8.78 9.67 -9.71
N GLY A 61 -7.93 10.07 -8.77
CA GLY A 61 -7.38 9.18 -7.75
C GLY A 61 -6.08 8.53 -8.20
N ARG A 62 -5.08 8.60 -7.31
CA ARG A 62 -3.76 8.03 -7.56
C ARG A 62 -3.22 7.35 -6.32
N SER A 63 -2.55 6.23 -6.52
CA SER A 63 -1.81 5.55 -5.47
C SER A 63 -0.35 5.95 -5.50
N ILE A 64 0.31 5.99 -4.34
CA ILE A 64 1.76 6.19 -4.23
C ILE A 64 2.56 5.11 -4.96
N SER A 65 1.95 4.00 -5.34
CA SER A 65 2.57 2.98 -6.18
C SER A 65 2.74 3.41 -7.65
N VAL A 66 2.01 4.42 -8.11
CA VAL A 66 2.06 4.92 -9.51
C VAL A 66 2.37 6.40 -9.61
N SER A 67 2.15 7.20 -8.57
CA SER A 67 2.44 8.64 -8.56
C SER A 67 3.05 9.05 -7.22
N ILE A 68 4.02 9.95 -7.28
CA ILE A 68 4.70 10.50 -6.10
C ILE A 68 4.18 11.88 -5.71
N ASP A 69 3.27 12.44 -6.47
CA ASP A 69 2.70 13.78 -6.24
C ASP A 69 1.25 13.69 -5.69
N ASN A 70 0.78 14.82 -5.18
CA ASN A 70 -0.56 14.97 -4.60
C ASN A 70 -1.57 15.52 -5.61
N LYS A 71 -1.41 15.25 -6.89
CA LYS A 71 -2.34 15.69 -7.91
C LYS A 71 -3.42 14.67 -8.16
N ASN A 72 -4.61 15.16 -8.56
CA ASN A 72 -5.72 14.34 -9.01
C ASN A 72 -6.14 13.28 -7.98
N GLN A 73 -6.19 13.62 -6.70
CA GLN A 73 -6.65 12.76 -5.61
C GLN A 73 -8.18 12.75 -5.52
N VAL A 74 -8.72 11.74 -4.85
CA VAL A 74 -10.12 11.67 -4.42
C VAL A 74 -10.12 11.74 -2.90
N TYR A 75 -10.88 12.69 -2.35
CA TYR A 75 -10.96 12.92 -0.92
C TYR A 75 -12.36 12.57 -0.39
N CYS A 76 -12.43 12.08 0.83
CA CYS A 76 -13.71 11.86 1.52
C CYS A 76 -14.51 13.18 1.60
N THR A 77 -13.80 14.27 1.76
CA THR A 77 -14.37 15.65 1.84
C THR A 77 -14.94 16.17 0.53
N ASP A 78 -14.75 15.48 -0.59
CA ASP A 78 -15.42 15.84 -1.86
C ASP A 78 -16.94 15.63 -1.78
N CYS A 79 -17.39 14.79 -0.84
CA CYS A 79 -18.80 14.51 -0.56
C CYS A 79 -19.20 14.73 0.90
N HIS A 80 -18.26 14.52 1.86
CA HIS A 80 -18.52 14.66 3.29
C HIS A 80 -17.98 16.00 3.79
N GLU A 81 -18.88 16.89 4.23
CA GLU A 81 -18.47 18.17 4.82
C GLU A 81 -17.75 17.93 6.16
N GLN A 82 -16.49 18.32 6.24
CA GLN A 82 -15.64 18.09 7.40
C GLN A 82 -16.24 18.64 8.70
N ALA A 83 -16.86 19.82 8.64
CA ALA A 83 -17.44 20.49 9.80
C ALA A 83 -18.68 19.78 10.37
N SER A 84 -19.39 18.98 9.58
CA SER A 84 -20.63 18.30 9.99
C SER A 84 -20.48 16.78 10.18
N THR A 85 -19.30 16.23 9.90
CA THR A 85 -19.08 14.78 9.91
C THR A 85 -19.16 14.19 11.31
N HIS A 86 -18.64 14.89 12.33
CA HIS A 86 -18.64 14.45 13.72
C HIS A 86 -19.20 15.54 14.63
N THR A 87 -20.12 15.17 15.52
CA THR A 87 -20.70 16.08 16.53
C THR A 87 -19.87 16.14 17.81
N ASP A 88 -19.01 15.17 18.07
CA ASP A 88 -18.10 15.15 19.21
C ASP A 88 -16.85 15.97 18.90
N ALA A 89 -16.60 17.01 19.72
CA ALA A 89 -15.49 17.93 19.51
C ALA A 89 -14.12 17.25 19.63
N ARG A 90 -13.98 16.18 20.43
CA ARG A 90 -12.73 15.44 20.57
C ARG A 90 -12.45 14.63 19.30
N ILE A 91 -13.47 13.95 18.74
CA ILE A 91 -13.32 13.24 17.48
C ILE A 91 -13.01 14.24 16.36
N SER A 92 -13.72 15.35 16.32
CA SER A 92 -13.45 16.42 15.32
C SER A 92 -12.03 16.95 15.39
N SER A 93 -11.40 17.01 16.57
CA SER A 93 -10.01 17.46 16.72
C SER A 93 -8.97 16.48 16.11
N HIS A 94 -9.35 15.24 15.81
CA HIS A 94 -8.47 14.30 15.12
C HIS A 94 -8.34 14.60 13.62
N LEU A 95 -9.28 15.32 13.01
CA LEU A 95 -9.31 15.59 11.58
C LEU A 95 -8.07 16.34 11.06
N ASP A 96 -7.38 17.06 11.94
CA ASP A 96 -6.12 17.75 11.62
C ASP A 96 -4.87 16.83 11.69
N THR A 97 -5.04 15.61 12.17
CA THR A 97 -3.91 14.70 12.46
C THR A 97 -4.10 13.30 11.92
N VAL A 98 -5.36 12.85 11.82
CA VAL A 98 -5.72 11.47 11.49
C VAL A 98 -6.60 11.46 10.24
N ALA A 99 -6.23 10.68 9.26
CA ALA A 99 -7.02 10.51 8.04
C ALA A 99 -8.33 9.76 8.35
N CYS A 100 -9.39 10.08 7.62
CA CYS A 100 -10.70 9.42 7.75
C CYS A 100 -10.58 7.90 7.63
N GLN A 101 -9.75 7.44 6.68
CA GLN A 101 -9.49 6.03 6.42
C GLN A 101 -8.93 5.30 7.64
N THR A 102 -8.17 5.98 8.48
CA THR A 102 -7.56 5.38 9.68
C THR A 102 -8.60 4.83 10.65
N CYS A 103 -9.71 5.54 10.83
CA CYS A 103 -10.80 5.10 11.69
C CYS A 103 -11.83 4.26 10.93
N HIS A 104 -12.16 4.65 9.68
CA HIS A 104 -13.26 4.06 8.94
C HIS A 104 -12.88 2.84 8.08
N ILE A 105 -11.58 2.49 8.00
CA ILE A 105 -11.09 1.27 7.38
C ILE A 105 -10.20 0.52 8.38
N PRO A 106 -10.79 -0.12 9.40
CA PRO A 106 -10.05 -0.68 10.53
C PRO A 106 -9.21 -1.92 10.19
N ALA A 107 -9.48 -2.57 9.07
CA ALA A 107 -8.74 -3.74 8.60
C ALA A 107 -8.74 -3.81 7.08
N GLY A 108 -7.69 -4.38 6.51
CA GLY A 108 -7.61 -4.71 5.10
C GLY A 108 -7.85 -6.19 4.83
N ALA A 109 -8.08 -6.55 3.57
CA ALA A 109 -8.29 -7.92 3.10
C ALA A 109 -9.44 -8.63 3.85
N LEU A 110 -10.62 -8.00 3.86
CA LEU A 110 -11.76 -8.46 4.68
C LEU A 110 -12.29 -9.84 4.24
N ARG A 111 -12.13 -10.22 2.98
CA ARG A 111 -12.60 -11.50 2.43
C ARG A 111 -11.54 -12.27 1.67
N GLN A 112 -10.84 -11.60 0.76
CA GLN A 112 -9.79 -12.20 -0.04
C GLN A 112 -8.45 -12.00 0.64
N PRO A 113 -7.65 -13.06 0.82
CA PRO A 113 -6.31 -12.91 1.39
C PRO A 113 -5.43 -12.11 0.44
N THR A 114 -4.66 -11.18 0.99
CA THR A 114 -3.67 -10.40 0.25
C THR A 114 -2.25 -10.86 0.57
N LYS A 115 -1.35 -10.76 -0.43
CA LYS A 115 0.04 -11.16 -0.24
C LYS A 115 0.80 -10.12 0.59
N MET A 116 1.28 -10.51 1.76
CA MET A 116 2.04 -9.67 2.67
C MET A 116 3.55 -9.82 2.48
N VAL A 117 4.01 -11.04 2.16
CA VAL A 117 5.44 -11.32 1.94
C VAL A 117 5.61 -12.12 0.66
N TRP A 118 6.67 -11.80 -0.09
CA TRP A 118 7.07 -12.54 -1.29
C TRP A 118 8.59 -12.72 -1.30
N ASP A 119 9.03 -13.94 -1.06
CA ASP A 119 10.46 -14.31 -1.07
C ASP A 119 10.83 -15.02 -2.38
N TRP A 120 11.41 -14.26 -3.32
CA TRP A 120 11.90 -14.79 -4.59
C TRP A 120 13.15 -15.67 -4.43
N SER A 121 13.92 -15.51 -3.35
CA SER A 121 15.16 -16.28 -3.14
C SER A 121 14.92 -17.79 -2.96
N THR A 122 13.69 -18.17 -2.64
CA THR A 122 13.29 -19.57 -2.45
C THR A 122 12.75 -20.22 -3.73
N ALA A 123 12.60 -19.46 -4.82
CA ALA A 123 12.11 -20.02 -6.08
C ALA A 123 13.06 -21.09 -6.64
N GLY A 124 12.52 -22.01 -7.43
CA GLY A 124 13.27 -23.08 -8.09
C GLY A 124 13.41 -24.37 -7.29
N GLN A 125 12.92 -24.43 -6.05
CA GLN A 125 13.02 -25.65 -5.23
C GLN A 125 11.97 -26.68 -5.65
N ASP A 126 12.35 -27.99 -5.61
CA ASP A 126 11.45 -29.10 -5.88
C ASP A 126 10.72 -29.53 -4.59
N ILE A 127 9.78 -28.69 -4.15
CA ILE A 127 8.91 -28.94 -2.99
C ILE A 127 7.44 -28.86 -3.42
N PRO A 128 6.50 -29.42 -2.64
CA PRO A 128 5.07 -29.28 -2.95
C PRO A 128 4.64 -27.85 -3.15
N GLU A 129 3.83 -27.60 -4.17
CA GLU A 129 3.32 -26.25 -4.51
C GLU A 129 1.95 -26.01 -3.87
N ASP A 130 1.77 -24.82 -3.31
CA ASP A 130 0.51 -24.25 -2.85
C ASP A 130 0.44 -22.78 -3.28
N PRO A 131 -0.66 -22.33 -3.94
CA PRO A 131 -0.78 -20.97 -4.44
C PRO A 131 -0.66 -19.87 -3.38
N TYR A 132 -0.87 -20.21 -2.11
CA TYR A 132 -0.80 -19.25 -0.99
C TYR A 132 0.50 -19.34 -0.18
N GLU A 133 1.30 -20.38 -0.39
CA GLU A 133 2.52 -20.61 0.38
C GLU A 133 3.78 -20.64 -0.50
N TYR A 134 3.74 -21.40 -1.61
CA TYR A 134 4.90 -21.59 -2.48
C TYR A 134 4.53 -21.99 -3.90
N LEU A 135 5.17 -21.36 -4.88
CA LEU A 135 5.20 -21.83 -6.27
C LEU A 135 6.64 -21.90 -6.75
N LYS A 136 7.02 -23.00 -7.42
CA LYS A 136 8.40 -23.20 -7.91
C LYS A 136 8.89 -22.04 -8.76
N THR A 137 8.03 -21.49 -9.60
CA THR A 137 8.35 -20.34 -10.47
C THR A 137 8.45 -19.02 -9.73
N ARG A 138 7.96 -18.88 -8.49
CA ARG A 138 7.76 -17.61 -7.80
C ARG A 138 8.35 -17.53 -6.40
N GLY A 139 8.70 -18.67 -5.79
CA GLY A 139 9.17 -18.73 -4.40
C GLY A 139 8.05 -18.76 -3.38
N SER A 140 8.38 -18.37 -2.16
CA SER A 140 7.49 -18.46 -1.00
C SER A 140 6.66 -17.21 -0.79
N PHE A 141 5.47 -17.41 -0.19
CA PHE A 141 4.51 -16.35 0.10
C PHE A 141 4.04 -16.39 1.55
N VAL A 142 3.60 -15.25 2.04
CA VAL A 142 2.73 -15.14 3.22
C VAL A 142 1.53 -14.30 2.82
N TYR A 143 0.35 -14.84 3.02
CA TYR A 143 -0.92 -14.14 2.80
C TYR A 143 -1.61 -13.87 4.14
N ALA A 144 -2.39 -12.80 4.21
CA ALA A 144 -3.20 -12.46 5.38
C ALA A 144 -4.60 -12.01 4.98
N THR A 145 -5.57 -12.30 5.85
CA THR A 145 -6.95 -11.80 5.79
C THR A 145 -7.24 -11.02 7.06
N GLY A 146 -7.98 -9.93 6.96
CA GLY A 146 -8.35 -9.10 8.12
C GLY A 146 -7.14 -8.46 8.83
N PHE A 147 -6.07 -8.12 8.10
CA PHE A 147 -4.88 -7.57 8.71
C PHE A 147 -5.10 -6.15 9.24
N THR A 148 -4.45 -5.83 10.36
CA THR A 148 -4.35 -4.46 10.86
C THR A 148 -3.41 -3.65 9.98
N PRO A 149 -3.81 -2.49 9.43
CA PRO A 149 -2.92 -1.63 8.67
C PRO A 149 -1.70 -1.18 9.46
N THR A 150 -0.61 -0.90 8.75
CA THR A 150 0.51 -0.13 9.25
C THR A 150 0.15 1.36 9.13
N TYR A 151 0.36 2.12 10.18
CA TYR A 151 0.04 3.55 10.18
C TYR A 151 1.32 4.37 10.03
N ALA A 152 1.30 5.32 9.10
CA ALA A 152 2.42 6.22 8.85
C ALA A 152 1.89 7.63 8.52
N TRP A 153 2.74 8.64 8.72
CA TRP A 153 2.44 9.99 8.26
C TRP A 153 2.40 10.04 6.73
N PHE A 154 1.42 10.73 6.20
CA PHE A 154 1.25 10.90 4.76
C PHE A 154 0.70 12.29 4.43
N ASN A 155 1.45 13.05 3.62
CA ASN A 155 1.07 14.40 3.16
C ASN A 155 0.56 14.43 1.71
N GLY A 156 0.26 13.25 1.13
CA GLY A 156 -0.17 13.12 -0.26
C GLY A 156 0.98 12.88 -1.23
N THR A 157 2.24 12.98 -0.79
CA THR A 157 3.42 12.73 -1.63
C THR A 157 4.22 11.52 -1.14
N ALA A 158 5.08 10.98 -2.01
CA ALA A 158 5.86 9.79 -1.67
C ALA A 158 7.27 9.86 -2.23
N GLN A 159 8.17 9.10 -1.63
CA GLN A 159 9.46 8.75 -2.21
C GLN A 159 9.35 7.43 -2.98
N ARG A 160 10.29 7.22 -3.88
CA ARG A 160 10.35 6.02 -4.70
C ARG A 160 11.80 5.64 -4.99
N TYR A 161 12.09 4.35 -4.93
CA TYR A 161 13.29 3.76 -5.50
C TYR A 161 13.32 4.03 -7.02
N LEU A 162 14.39 4.63 -7.50
CA LEU A 162 14.60 4.87 -8.91
C LEU A 162 15.54 3.80 -9.49
N PHE A 163 15.42 3.59 -10.79
CA PHE A 163 16.27 2.65 -11.52
C PHE A 163 17.75 2.98 -11.31
N GLY A 164 18.49 2.02 -10.74
CA GLY A 164 19.93 2.18 -10.43
C GLY A 164 20.23 2.76 -9.04
N ASP A 165 19.24 3.13 -8.25
CA ASP A 165 19.48 3.52 -6.86
C ASP A 165 20.15 2.40 -6.07
N LYS A 166 20.96 2.77 -5.09
CA LYS A 166 21.68 1.79 -4.27
C LYS A 166 20.78 1.18 -3.21
N VAL A 167 20.98 -0.12 -2.96
CA VAL A 167 20.37 -0.86 -1.87
C VAL A 167 21.41 -1.25 -0.83
N ASP A 168 20.98 -1.34 0.43
CA ASP A 168 21.75 -1.97 1.50
C ASP A 168 21.22 -3.41 1.68
N PRO A 169 22.03 -4.44 1.39
CA PRO A 169 21.60 -5.84 1.52
C PRO A 169 21.31 -6.25 2.98
N ASN A 170 21.76 -5.47 3.96
CA ASN A 170 21.57 -5.73 5.38
C ASN A 170 20.40 -4.96 6.00
N ALA A 171 19.69 -4.15 5.20
CA ALA A 171 18.57 -3.33 5.65
C ALA A 171 17.30 -3.61 4.81
N VAL A 172 16.18 -3.07 5.27
CA VAL A 172 14.93 -3.03 4.48
C VAL A 172 15.01 -1.85 3.51
N ASN A 173 14.98 -2.14 2.23
CA ASN A 173 15.05 -1.14 1.17
C ASN A 173 13.63 -0.75 0.73
N LEU A 174 13.30 0.53 0.80
CA LEU A 174 11.97 1.02 0.46
C LEU A 174 11.82 1.19 -1.05
N ILE A 175 10.91 0.43 -1.66
CA ILE A 175 10.53 0.61 -3.07
C ILE A 175 9.71 1.89 -3.25
N ASN A 176 8.88 2.20 -2.28
CA ASN A 176 8.25 3.49 -2.06
C ASN A 176 8.02 3.70 -0.57
N SER A 177 7.81 4.95 -0.18
CA SER A 177 7.33 5.29 1.16
C SER A 177 6.52 6.59 1.13
N PRO A 178 5.48 6.73 1.99
CA PRO A 178 4.79 7.99 2.16
C PRO A 178 5.74 9.05 2.72
N ASN A 179 5.53 10.32 2.34
CA ASN A 179 6.20 11.46 2.96
C ASN A 179 5.32 12.06 4.04
N GLY A 180 5.96 12.59 5.05
CA GLY A 180 5.37 13.28 6.17
C GLY A 180 5.98 12.87 7.50
N ASP A 181 5.81 13.70 8.48
CA ASP A 181 6.22 13.46 9.86
C ASP A 181 5.32 14.23 10.83
N LEU A 182 5.62 14.11 12.13
CA LEU A 182 4.89 14.79 13.20
C LEU A 182 4.85 16.31 13.03
N ASN A 183 5.85 16.91 12.38
CA ASN A 183 6.00 18.36 12.19
C ASN A 183 5.45 18.86 10.86
N ASP A 184 5.10 17.97 9.94
CA ASP A 184 4.53 18.34 8.64
C ASP A 184 3.03 18.65 8.78
N PRO A 185 2.61 19.93 8.72
CA PRO A 185 1.22 20.32 8.97
C PRO A 185 0.21 19.76 7.93
N LYS A 186 0.70 19.22 6.82
CA LYS A 186 -0.13 18.61 5.78
C LYS A 186 -0.26 17.12 5.92
N ALA A 187 0.59 16.48 6.74
CA ALA A 187 0.56 15.05 6.90
C ALA A 187 -0.51 14.61 7.89
N LEU A 188 -1.18 13.52 7.57
CA LEU A 188 -2.12 12.83 8.45
C LEU A 188 -1.60 11.41 8.72
N ILE A 189 -1.93 10.84 9.86
CA ILE A 189 -1.71 9.43 10.14
C ILE A 189 -2.65 8.65 9.23
N PHE A 190 -2.09 7.81 8.34
CA PHE A 190 -2.81 7.16 7.26
C PHE A 190 -2.54 5.64 7.28
N PRO A 191 -3.53 4.79 6.95
CA PRO A 191 -3.38 3.34 6.95
C PRO A 191 -2.73 2.84 5.65
N PHE A 192 -1.76 1.94 5.80
CA PHE A 192 -1.09 1.26 4.69
C PHE A 192 -1.04 -0.26 4.89
N LYS A 193 -1.09 -0.98 3.79
CA LYS A 193 -0.52 -2.31 3.71
C LYS A 193 0.96 -2.16 3.37
N VAL A 194 1.83 -2.81 4.13
CA VAL A 194 3.26 -2.92 3.80
C VAL A 194 3.52 -4.31 3.23
N HIS A 195 3.87 -4.35 1.94
CA HIS A 195 4.26 -5.58 1.26
C HIS A 195 5.78 -5.75 1.39
N MET A 196 6.20 -6.82 2.04
CA MET A 196 7.61 -7.18 2.17
C MET A 196 8.01 -8.08 0.99
N GLY A 197 9.15 -7.80 0.40
CA GLY A 197 9.72 -8.61 -0.67
C GLY A 197 11.15 -9.01 -0.37
N LYS A 198 11.62 -10.08 -1.02
CA LYS A 198 13.04 -10.41 -1.10
C LYS A 198 13.38 -10.59 -2.57
N GLN A 199 14.14 -9.63 -3.12
CA GLN A 199 14.34 -9.46 -4.55
C GLN A 199 15.83 -9.52 -4.91
N PRO A 200 16.17 -9.95 -6.13
CA PRO A 200 17.55 -10.02 -6.55
C PRO A 200 18.18 -8.63 -6.70
N TYR A 201 19.44 -8.53 -6.28
CA TYR A 201 20.27 -7.33 -6.44
C TYR A 201 21.67 -7.72 -6.93
N ASP A 202 22.37 -6.81 -7.57
CA ASP A 202 23.79 -6.97 -7.94
C ASP A 202 24.67 -6.81 -6.70
N ALA A 203 25.43 -7.86 -6.36
CA ALA A 203 26.21 -7.89 -5.12
C ALA A 203 27.46 -7.00 -5.13
N ILE A 204 27.89 -6.52 -6.31
CA ILE A 204 29.02 -5.61 -6.46
C ILE A 204 28.53 -4.16 -6.58
N TYR A 205 27.53 -3.95 -7.45
CA TYR A 205 27.04 -2.59 -7.71
C TYR A 205 25.96 -2.13 -6.72
N ASN A 206 25.35 -3.06 -5.95
CA ASN A 206 24.35 -2.78 -4.92
C ASN A 206 23.11 -2.03 -5.46
N TYR A 207 22.49 -2.53 -6.52
CA TYR A 207 21.18 -2.09 -7.00
C TYR A 207 20.30 -3.28 -7.36
N LEU A 208 18.96 -3.08 -7.33
CA LEU A 208 18.03 -4.15 -7.67
C LEU A 208 18.16 -4.52 -9.16
N LEU A 209 18.09 -5.81 -9.43
CA LEU A 209 18.12 -6.39 -10.76
C LEU A 209 16.73 -6.82 -11.21
N GLN A 210 16.51 -6.78 -12.52
CA GLN A 210 15.26 -7.21 -13.15
C GLN A 210 15.51 -8.51 -13.92
N PRO A 211 15.07 -9.69 -13.40
CA PRO A 211 15.25 -10.93 -14.11
C PRO A 211 14.32 -11.02 -15.33
N GLN A 212 14.77 -11.60 -16.42
CA GLN A 212 13.87 -12.11 -17.44
C GLN A 212 13.17 -13.36 -16.87
N THR A 213 11.91 -13.25 -16.50
CA THR A 213 11.18 -14.36 -15.87
C THR A 213 10.54 -15.30 -16.89
N ALA A 214 9.90 -14.78 -17.91
CA ALA A 214 9.16 -15.52 -18.92
C ALA A 214 9.88 -15.59 -20.28
N GLY A 215 9.44 -16.50 -21.13
CA GLY A 215 10.00 -16.72 -22.47
C GLY A 215 11.18 -17.68 -22.48
N GLU A 216 11.64 -18.01 -23.66
CA GLU A 216 12.75 -18.95 -23.89
C GLU A 216 14.03 -18.50 -23.16
N GLY A 217 14.58 -19.39 -22.34
CA GLY A 217 15.75 -19.10 -21.49
C GLY A 217 15.49 -18.16 -20.32
N GLY A 218 14.24 -17.81 -20.04
CA GLY A 218 13.85 -17.06 -18.83
C GLY A 218 13.91 -17.94 -17.59
N TYR A 219 13.77 -17.31 -16.42
CA TYR A 219 13.86 -18.02 -15.13
C TYR A 219 12.83 -19.18 -14.99
N TRP A 220 11.60 -18.99 -15.48
CA TRP A 220 10.55 -20.01 -15.40
C TRP A 220 10.75 -21.21 -16.31
N ASP A 221 11.67 -21.08 -17.28
CA ASP A 221 12.09 -22.16 -18.18
C ASP A 221 13.31 -22.90 -17.65
N THR A 222 14.29 -22.15 -17.13
CA THR A 222 15.61 -22.69 -16.78
C THR A 222 15.86 -22.88 -15.27
N PHE A 223 15.17 -22.12 -14.43
CA PHE A 223 15.44 -21.96 -13.00
C PHE A 223 16.88 -21.50 -12.68
N ASP A 224 17.54 -20.86 -13.64
CA ASP A 224 18.87 -20.28 -13.50
C ASP A 224 18.77 -18.76 -13.28
N TRP A 225 18.98 -18.34 -12.02
CA TRP A 225 18.95 -16.92 -11.66
C TRP A 225 20.02 -16.12 -12.40
N LYS A 226 21.26 -16.65 -12.54
CA LYS A 226 22.34 -15.91 -13.17
C LYS A 226 22.02 -15.57 -14.63
N SER A 227 21.60 -16.57 -15.39
CA SER A 227 21.19 -16.38 -16.79
C SER A 227 19.98 -15.44 -16.92
N ALA A 228 18.98 -15.59 -16.04
CA ALA A 228 17.80 -14.73 -16.07
C ALA A 228 18.11 -13.28 -15.73
N LEU A 229 19.05 -13.03 -14.80
CA LEU A 229 19.49 -11.68 -14.42
C LEU A 229 20.35 -11.05 -15.49
N GLU A 230 21.25 -11.81 -16.12
CA GLU A 230 22.06 -11.34 -17.25
C GLU A 230 21.18 -10.85 -18.41
N ARG A 231 20.23 -11.68 -18.84
CA ARG A 231 19.26 -11.35 -19.90
C ARG A 231 18.37 -10.17 -19.54
N GLY A 232 17.87 -10.15 -18.31
CA GLY A 232 17.00 -9.07 -17.84
C GLY A 232 17.74 -7.75 -17.72
N SER A 233 18.99 -7.77 -17.27
CA SER A 233 19.86 -6.59 -17.20
C SER A 233 20.21 -6.04 -18.58
N GLU A 234 20.55 -6.92 -19.52
CA GLU A 234 20.79 -6.54 -20.93
C GLU A 234 19.56 -5.86 -21.53
N ALA A 235 18.38 -6.47 -21.37
CA ALA A 235 17.12 -5.90 -21.87
C ALA A 235 16.76 -4.55 -21.23
N ALA A 236 17.15 -4.36 -19.96
CA ALA A 236 16.93 -3.12 -19.22
C ALA A 236 18.01 -2.05 -19.47
N GLY A 237 19.10 -2.38 -20.20
CA GLY A 237 20.23 -1.49 -20.37
C GLY A 237 21.02 -1.23 -19.09
N MET A 238 21.08 -2.21 -18.19
CA MET A 238 21.73 -2.14 -16.89
C MET A 238 22.97 -3.05 -16.87
N GLU A 239 24.04 -2.61 -16.24
CA GLU A 239 25.20 -3.48 -16.02
C GLU A 239 24.86 -4.60 -15.03
N PHE A 240 25.43 -5.78 -15.25
CA PHE A 240 25.39 -6.88 -14.30
C PHE A 240 26.80 -7.40 -14.07
N SER A 241 27.25 -7.41 -12.82
CA SER A 241 28.60 -7.84 -12.46
C SER A 241 28.83 -9.35 -12.61
N GLY A 242 27.75 -10.13 -12.73
CA GLY A 242 27.77 -11.59 -12.69
C GLY A 242 27.63 -12.15 -11.27
N GLU A 243 27.65 -11.28 -10.25
CA GLU A 243 27.43 -11.65 -8.85
C GLU A 243 26.11 -11.06 -8.34
N TYR A 244 25.30 -11.88 -7.69
CA TYR A 244 24.01 -11.46 -7.19
C TYR A 244 23.70 -11.99 -5.79
N GLY A 245 22.80 -11.32 -5.12
CA GLY A 245 22.20 -11.73 -3.86
C GLY A 245 20.72 -11.37 -3.82
N PHE A 246 20.08 -11.51 -2.66
CA PHE A 246 18.69 -11.12 -2.44
C PHE A 246 18.59 -10.13 -1.30
N ALA A 247 18.07 -8.96 -1.58
CA ALA A 247 17.86 -7.89 -0.61
C ALA A 247 16.40 -7.83 -0.17
N THR A 248 16.18 -7.51 1.10
CA THR A 248 14.84 -7.27 1.64
C THR A 248 14.32 -5.92 1.17
N THR A 249 13.09 -5.90 0.69
CA THR A 249 12.41 -4.70 0.21
C THR A 249 11.05 -4.53 0.89
N ALA A 250 10.56 -3.29 0.96
CA ALA A 250 9.21 -2.98 1.42
C ALA A 250 8.53 -2.01 0.47
N MET A 251 7.24 -2.21 0.26
CA MET A 251 6.40 -1.35 -0.58
C MET A 251 5.10 -1.03 0.13
N TYR A 252 4.82 0.27 0.26
CA TYR A 252 3.61 0.77 0.89
C TYR A 252 2.47 0.87 -0.13
N TRP A 253 1.30 0.37 0.26
CA TRP A 253 0.04 0.42 -0.49
C TRP A 253 -1.00 1.11 0.38
N GLN A 254 -1.57 2.20 -0.12
CA GLN A 254 -2.63 2.92 0.59
C GLN A 254 -3.86 2.03 0.78
N ILE A 255 -4.50 2.14 1.93
CA ILE A 255 -5.79 1.52 2.24
C ILE A 255 -6.85 2.61 2.16
N THR A 256 -7.69 2.56 1.14
CA THR A 256 -8.64 3.62 0.76
C THR A 256 -10.04 3.12 0.42
N HIS A 257 -10.21 1.82 0.23
CA HIS A 257 -11.49 1.15 -0.04
C HIS A 257 -11.89 0.27 1.14
N MET A 258 -13.06 -0.38 1.05
CA MET A 258 -13.65 -1.20 2.12
C MET A 258 -14.01 -0.37 3.35
N VAL A 259 -14.60 0.82 3.11
CA VAL A 259 -15.06 1.71 4.18
C VAL A 259 -16.18 1.03 4.97
N GLN A 260 -15.95 0.86 6.27
CA GLN A 260 -16.88 0.19 7.15
C GLN A 260 -18.04 1.10 7.58
N PRO A 261 -19.22 0.53 7.92
CA PRO A 261 -20.26 1.27 8.63
C PRO A 261 -19.69 1.98 9.86
N LYS A 262 -20.22 3.14 10.19
CA LYS A 262 -19.73 3.99 11.30
C LYS A 262 -19.66 3.25 12.65
N GLU A 263 -20.51 2.25 12.84
CA GLU A 263 -20.57 1.41 14.03
C GLU A 263 -19.31 0.54 14.20
N ASN A 264 -18.60 0.28 13.09
CA ASN A 264 -17.38 -0.51 13.04
C ASN A 264 -16.12 0.37 12.99
N ALA A 265 -16.27 1.70 13.01
CA ALA A 265 -15.12 2.61 13.06
C ALA A 265 -14.33 2.42 14.36
N LEU A 266 -13.01 2.65 14.29
CA LEU A 266 -12.14 2.53 15.45
C LEU A 266 -12.59 3.43 16.59
N GLN A 267 -12.51 2.89 17.80
CA GLN A 267 -12.84 3.57 19.04
C GLN A 267 -11.57 4.10 19.74
N CYS A 268 -11.72 4.93 20.74
CA CYS A 268 -10.59 5.54 21.45
C CYS A 268 -9.58 4.50 21.94
N ALA A 269 -10.03 3.40 22.50
CA ALA A 269 -9.18 2.34 23.05
C ALA A 269 -8.46 1.49 21.97
N ASP A 270 -8.85 1.58 20.71
CA ASP A 270 -8.13 0.89 19.63
C ASP A 270 -6.80 1.57 19.32
N CYS A 271 -6.67 2.86 19.61
CA CYS A 271 -5.51 3.68 19.32
C CYS A 271 -4.77 4.14 20.58
N HIS A 272 -5.50 4.36 21.68
CA HIS A 272 -4.98 4.88 22.94
C HIS A 272 -4.92 3.83 24.02
N GLY A 273 -3.83 3.78 24.78
CA GLY A 273 -3.56 2.81 25.84
C GLY A 273 -2.36 1.90 25.52
N GLU A 274 -2.22 0.84 26.31
CA GLU A 274 -1.16 -0.15 26.13
C GLU A 274 -1.54 -1.19 25.08
N GLY A 275 -0.58 -1.57 24.21
CA GLY A 275 -0.75 -2.63 23.21
C GLY A 275 -1.75 -2.32 22.13
N THR A 276 -2.00 -1.04 21.86
CA THR A 276 -2.91 -0.57 20.81
C THR A 276 -2.29 -0.67 19.43
N ARG A 277 -3.09 -0.40 18.40
CA ARG A 277 -2.66 -0.58 17.01
C ARG A 277 -1.73 0.50 16.46
N LEU A 278 -1.57 1.65 17.15
CA LEU A 278 -0.65 2.70 16.73
C LEU A 278 0.69 2.59 17.47
N ASP A 279 1.78 2.53 16.70
CA ASP A 279 3.14 2.69 17.24
C ASP A 279 3.45 4.19 17.34
N TRP A 280 3.17 4.76 18.51
CA TRP A 280 3.36 6.17 18.77
C TRP A 280 4.83 6.60 18.66
N ALA A 281 5.77 5.72 19.01
CA ALA A 281 7.20 6.00 18.88
C ALA A 281 7.62 6.08 17.41
N ALA A 282 7.16 5.14 16.57
CA ALA A 282 7.40 5.19 15.13
C ALA A 282 6.76 6.42 14.46
N LEU A 283 5.66 6.93 15.02
CA LEU A 283 5.02 8.18 14.59
C LEU A 283 5.71 9.44 15.15
N GLY A 284 6.79 9.30 15.94
CA GLY A 284 7.57 10.41 16.48
C GLY A 284 6.99 11.03 17.76
N TYR A 285 6.00 10.41 18.37
CA TYR A 285 5.50 10.83 19.67
C TYR A 285 6.34 10.22 20.81
N PRO A 286 6.50 10.92 21.94
CA PRO A 286 7.18 10.36 23.13
C PRO A 286 6.37 9.25 23.81
N GLY A 287 5.13 9.05 23.43
CA GLY A 287 4.19 8.08 23.93
C GLY A 287 2.78 8.42 23.47
N ASP A 288 1.76 7.79 24.07
CA ASP A 288 0.36 8.04 23.75
C ASP A 288 -0.01 9.53 23.88
N PRO A 289 -0.49 10.20 22.83
CA PRO A 289 -0.84 11.62 22.85
C PRO A 289 -1.91 11.99 23.88
N MET A 290 -2.74 11.06 24.33
CA MET A 290 -3.67 11.33 25.43
C MET A 290 -2.97 11.66 26.75
N LEU A 291 -1.77 11.11 26.95
CA LEU A 291 -0.97 11.30 28.17
C LEU A 291 0.10 12.38 27.97
N TRP A 292 0.70 12.46 26.78
CA TRP A 292 1.86 13.30 26.49
C TRP A 292 1.53 14.57 25.70
N GLY A 293 0.30 14.73 25.27
CA GLY A 293 -0.17 15.82 24.42
C GLY A 293 -0.08 15.50 22.93
N GLY A 294 -1.04 16.03 22.21
CA GLY A 294 -1.18 15.86 20.77
C GLY A 294 -0.15 16.68 19.96
N ARG A 295 -0.25 16.55 18.67
CA ARG A 295 0.54 17.30 17.69
C ARG A 295 0.36 18.82 17.89
N LYS A 296 1.47 19.53 17.98
CA LYS A 296 1.46 21.01 17.97
C LYS A 296 1.70 21.47 16.54
N VAL A 297 0.63 21.75 15.82
CA VAL A 297 0.73 22.39 14.50
C VAL A 297 1.18 23.84 14.74
N ILE A 298 2.38 24.19 14.30
CA ILE A 298 2.80 25.58 14.21
C ILE A 298 2.17 26.11 12.93
N PRO A 299 1.24 27.09 12.98
CA PRO A 299 0.70 27.70 11.78
C PRO A 299 1.89 28.27 10.97
N GLN A 300 2.09 27.77 9.75
CA GLN A 300 2.98 28.44 8.82
C GLN A 300 2.42 29.85 8.59
N ALA A 301 3.26 30.86 8.78
CA ALA A 301 2.90 32.22 8.43
C ALA A 301 2.45 32.20 6.96
N VAL A 302 1.20 32.62 6.74
CA VAL A 302 0.68 32.81 5.39
C VAL A 302 1.53 33.91 4.76
N GLU A 303 2.42 33.54 3.84
CA GLU A 303 3.03 34.57 2.96
C GLU A 303 1.91 35.16 2.13
N VAL A 304 1.46 36.33 2.57
CA VAL A 304 0.58 37.16 1.76
C VAL A 304 1.41 37.66 0.60
N LYS A 305 1.17 37.11 -0.58
CA LYS A 305 1.64 37.66 -1.86
C LYS A 305 0.60 38.61 -2.40
#